data_3eefe1f531efb8a0bc3939b43518b110
#
_entry.id   3eefe1f531efb8a0bc3939b43518b110
#
_cell.length_a   1.000
_cell.length_b   1.000
_cell.length_c   1.000
_cell.angle_alpha   90.00
_cell.angle_beta   90.00
_cell.angle_gamma   90.00
#
_symmetry.space_group_name_H-M   'P 1'
#
loop_
_entity.id
_entity.type
_entity.pdbx_description
1 polymer ?
#
loop_
_entity_poly.entity_id
_entity_poly.type
_entity_poly.pdbx_seq_one_letter_code
_entity_poly.pdbx_strand_id
1 'polypeptide(L)'
;MSNLSHFFSNPIIPAQKQYEALRAIVVEKLPAEVVAKKFEYSVHTLYSLMRDAKAGRLELFPDRGTRGPKQRQTPDYICSLILTYRKSDLSSKEIAERLQKEGYKISKSTVENIIADAQLPKLPRRTNAERGVTKKNQAMPQRSKPLDFAAIEPFDIDSPVCGIFFFMPYIIESGIVDIIKDCGLPESSVINATQACLSMLTLKLIGNERLSHMNAYDHEPGLGLFSGLNVLPKSTYMATYSCRTSEEMVMQLQSKIVAQFRAVFPSFYQGEFINLDFHSIPHFGTESQMEHVWCGARGKAMKGANTLLAQDSQSNTVLYTHADILRKDEPTAIKEFVSFWKKITNSLSETLVFDCKLTSYAVLNELATDKVKFITLRKRNKALLASTLTIPDTDWKKLYLPIPKRQHKHCRVYESVITLPKCSESFRQIIIKDHGRANPTFVITNNHKLPLKEVLIVYAKRWHIENKIAEMVSFFNLNALSSPLMIRIHFDMLWTVIADTLYHRFAQDLPRFEKVRANTIFRQFIDMPGKISFDGQNFKIKIRKHASTPILLGVEKLKNIITVPWLDNRQISIEWTA
;
A
#
# COMPACT_ATOMS: atom_id res chain seq x y z
N MET A 1 12.44 -23.59 -17.87
CA MET A 1 11.03 -24.04 -17.73
C MET A 1 11.02 -25.55 -17.79
N SER A 2 10.70 -26.23 -16.67
CA SER A 2 10.52 -27.69 -16.67
C SER A 2 9.38 -28.02 -17.63
N ASN A 3 9.65 -28.91 -18.56
CA ASN A 3 8.65 -29.33 -19.54
C ASN A 3 7.51 -30.04 -18.80
N LEU A 4 6.38 -29.36 -18.59
CA LEU A 4 5.20 -29.91 -17.90
C LEU A 4 4.72 -31.23 -18.51
N SER A 5 4.90 -31.43 -19.81
CA SER A 5 4.56 -32.70 -20.46
C SER A 5 5.44 -33.86 -19.95
N HIS A 6 6.71 -33.59 -19.64
CA HIS A 6 7.63 -34.59 -19.10
C HIS A 6 7.21 -35.02 -17.68
N PHE A 7 6.70 -34.09 -16.86
CA PHE A 7 6.21 -34.40 -15.50
C PHE A 7 5.06 -35.39 -15.51
N PHE A 8 4.12 -35.26 -16.45
CA PHE A 8 2.97 -36.19 -16.56
C PHE A 8 3.29 -37.45 -17.32
N SER A 9 4.24 -37.41 -18.26
CA SER A 9 4.61 -38.60 -19.08
C SER A 9 5.54 -39.55 -18.36
N ASN A 10 6.34 -39.06 -17.40
CA ASN A 10 7.33 -39.85 -16.66
C ASN A 10 7.13 -39.66 -15.14
N PRO A 11 6.08 -40.25 -14.57
CA PRO A 11 5.78 -40.14 -13.14
C PRO A 11 6.83 -40.87 -12.30
N ILE A 12 7.46 -40.13 -11.36
CA ILE A 12 8.52 -40.65 -10.48
C ILE A 12 7.93 -41.25 -9.19
N ILE A 13 6.80 -40.72 -8.71
CA ILE A 13 6.17 -41.16 -7.45
C ILE A 13 5.22 -42.33 -7.72
N PRO A 14 5.27 -43.45 -6.95
CA PRO A 14 4.39 -44.58 -7.17
C PRO A 14 2.90 -44.26 -7.26
N ALA A 15 2.38 -43.40 -6.38
CA ALA A 15 0.98 -42.98 -6.41
C ALA A 15 0.63 -42.18 -7.70
N GLN A 16 1.53 -41.34 -8.17
CA GLN A 16 1.36 -40.61 -9.45
C GLN A 16 1.38 -41.61 -10.63
N LYS A 17 2.30 -42.58 -10.62
CA LYS A 17 2.40 -43.61 -11.66
C LYS A 17 1.11 -44.44 -11.73
N GLN A 18 0.56 -44.84 -10.57
CA GLN A 18 -0.72 -45.54 -10.47
C GLN A 18 -1.89 -44.70 -10.97
N TYR A 19 -1.93 -43.40 -10.57
CA TYR A 19 -2.97 -42.49 -11.00
C TYR A 19 -2.99 -42.28 -12.51
N GLU A 20 -1.83 -41.99 -13.12
CA GLU A 20 -1.72 -41.78 -14.56
C GLU A 20 -2.01 -43.05 -15.37
N ALA A 21 -1.61 -44.23 -14.87
CA ALA A 21 -1.93 -45.47 -15.51
C ALA A 21 -3.45 -45.78 -15.47
N LEU A 22 -4.11 -45.56 -14.35
CA LEU A 22 -5.55 -45.70 -14.23
C LEU A 22 -6.31 -44.67 -15.08
N ARG A 23 -5.84 -43.41 -15.11
CA ARG A 23 -6.42 -42.34 -15.94
C ARG A 23 -6.33 -42.69 -17.42
N ALA A 24 -5.19 -43.21 -17.88
CA ALA A 24 -4.99 -43.61 -19.26
C ALA A 24 -5.95 -44.74 -19.69
N ILE A 25 -6.23 -45.68 -18.82
CA ILE A 25 -7.19 -46.75 -19.13
C ILE A 25 -8.65 -46.27 -19.06
N VAL A 26 -9.01 -45.56 -17.97
CA VAL A 26 -10.43 -45.27 -17.68
C VAL A 26 -10.93 -44.03 -18.45
N VAL A 27 -10.11 -43.00 -18.55
CA VAL A 27 -10.49 -41.70 -19.18
C VAL A 27 -10.08 -41.65 -20.63
N GLU A 28 -8.82 -42.02 -20.95
CA GLU A 28 -8.30 -41.98 -22.31
C GLU A 28 -8.66 -43.25 -23.10
N LYS A 29 -9.22 -44.30 -22.44
CA LYS A 29 -9.66 -45.55 -23.03
C LYS A 29 -8.55 -46.29 -23.81
N LEU A 30 -7.29 -46.13 -23.40
CA LEU A 30 -6.16 -46.82 -24.01
C LEU A 30 -6.19 -48.33 -23.63
N PRO A 31 -5.78 -49.21 -24.57
CA PRO A 31 -5.69 -50.65 -24.29
C PRO A 31 -4.72 -50.94 -23.12
N ALA A 32 -5.09 -51.86 -22.25
CA ALA A 32 -4.32 -52.22 -21.05
C ALA A 32 -2.86 -52.61 -21.38
N GLU A 33 -2.62 -53.26 -22.51
CA GLU A 33 -1.29 -53.65 -22.97
C GLU A 33 -0.40 -52.44 -23.29
N VAL A 34 -0.98 -51.38 -23.91
CA VAL A 34 -0.29 -50.13 -24.24
C VAL A 34 0.08 -49.39 -22.95
N VAL A 35 -0.86 -49.30 -22.01
CA VAL A 35 -0.65 -48.66 -20.71
C VAL A 35 0.35 -49.42 -19.85
N ALA A 36 0.30 -50.74 -19.87
CA ALA A 36 1.25 -51.61 -19.17
C ALA A 36 2.68 -51.35 -19.63
N LYS A 37 2.89 -51.28 -20.95
CA LYS A 37 4.20 -50.98 -21.55
C LYS A 37 4.66 -49.55 -21.22
N LYS A 38 3.74 -48.56 -21.30
CA LYS A 38 4.06 -47.17 -21.07
C LYS A 38 4.47 -46.87 -19.62
N PHE A 39 3.79 -47.47 -18.67
CA PHE A 39 4.02 -47.25 -17.24
C PHE A 39 4.75 -48.38 -16.53
N GLU A 40 5.36 -49.29 -17.29
CA GLU A 40 6.16 -50.44 -16.77
C GLU A 40 5.40 -51.28 -15.72
N TYR A 41 4.14 -51.59 -15.98
CA TYR A 41 3.32 -52.50 -15.20
C TYR A 41 3.09 -53.82 -15.99
N SER A 42 2.78 -54.90 -15.25
CA SER A 42 2.16 -56.05 -15.89
C SER A 42 0.68 -55.75 -16.15
N VAL A 43 0.09 -56.36 -17.17
CA VAL A 43 -1.35 -56.22 -17.46
C VAL A 43 -2.18 -56.71 -16.26
N HIS A 44 -1.74 -57.77 -15.57
CA HIS A 44 -2.39 -58.24 -14.34
C HIS A 44 -2.36 -57.23 -13.21
N THR A 45 -1.25 -56.52 -13.03
CA THR A 45 -1.13 -55.44 -12.04
C THR A 45 -2.12 -54.32 -12.32
N LEU A 46 -2.28 -53.91 -13.58
CA LEU A 46 -3.25 -52.89 -13.97
C LEU A 46 -4.70 -53.29 -13.68
N TYR A 47 -5.07 -54.55 -13.98
CA TYR A 47 -6.39 -55.06 -13.65
C TYR A 47 -6.63 -55.16 -12.14
N SER A 48 -5.60 -55.47 -11.35
CA SER A 48 -5.69 -55.47 -9.89
C SER A 48 -5.89 -54.02 -9.37
N LEU A 49 -5.12 -53.03 -9.87
CA LEU A 49 -5.28 -51.63 -9.52
C LEU A 49 -6.68 -51.11 -9.89
N MET A 50 -7.19 -51.48 -11.07
CA MET A 50 -8.55 -51.12 -11.49
C MET A 50 -9.63 -51.72 -10.57
N ARG A 51 -9.46 -52.99 -10.18
CA ARG A 51 -10.38 -53.67 -9.25
C ARG A 51 -10.35 -52.97 -7.88
N ASP A 52 -9.17 -52.64 -7.38
CA ASP A 52 -9.00 -52.03 -6.06
C ASP A 52 -9.49 -50.56 -6.07
N ALA A 53 -9.30 -49.83 -7.18
CA ALA A 53 -9.87 -48.51 -7.39
C ALA A 53 -11.42 -48.54 -7.43
N LYS A 54 -12.02 -49.51 -8.17
CA LYS A 54 -13.47 -49.69 -8.22
C LYS A 54 -14.07 -50.08 -6.87
N ALA A 55 -13.33 -50.82 -6.06
CA ALA A 55 -13.74 -51.23 -4.72
C ALA A 55 -13.49 -50.17 -3.63
N GLY A 56 -12.98 -48.97 -3.99
CA GLY A 56 -12.65 -47.91 -3.05
C GLY A 56 -11.49 -48.23 -2.09
N ARG A 57 -10.70 -49.30 -2.39
CA ARG A 57 -9.58 -49.73 -1.55
C ARG A 57 -8.26 -49.07 -1.92
N LEU A 58 -8.20 -48.34 -3.04
CA LEU A 58 -6.99 -47.67 -3.51
C LEU A 58 -7.04 -46.19 -3.13
N GLU A 59 -6.23 -45.81 -2.14
CA GLU A 59 -6.09 -44.43 -1.67
C GLU A 59 -4.85 -43.80 -2.32
N LEU A 60 -5.02 -43.17 -3.48
CA LEU A 60 -3.93 -42.55 -4.25
C LEU A 60 -3.46 -41.23 -3.64
N PHE A 61 -4.32 -40.52 -2.97
CA PHE A 61 -4.07 -39.24 -2.33
C PHE A 61 -4.56 -39.26 -0.88
N PRO A 62 -3.84 -39.98 0.01
CA PRO A 62 -4.24 -40.03 1.40
C PRO A 62 -4.22 -38.62 2.00
N ASP A 63 -5.27 -38.28 2.73
CA ASP A 63 -5.31 -37.08 3.54
C ASP A 63 -4.08 -37.09 4.45
N ARG A 64 -3.17 -36.12 4.28
CA ARG A 64 -2.00 -35.98 5.15
C ARG A 64 -2.50 -35.58 6.51
N GLY A 65 -2.92 -36.51 7.32
CA GLY A 65 -3.17 -36.31 8.74
C GLY A 65 -1.96 -35.58 9.36
N THR A 66 -2.20 -34.78 10.37
CA THR A 66 -1.17 -34.06 11.12
C THR A 66 0.01 -34.98 11.41
N ARG A 67 1.20 -34.63 10.88
CA ARG A 67 2.44 -35.35 11.15
C ARG A 67 2.76 -35.25 12.64
N GLY A 68 2.81 -36.38 13.33
CA GLY A 68 3.16 -36.47 14.74
C GLY A 68 2.59 -37.71 15.41
N PRO A 69 3.09 -38.10 16.57
CA PRO A 69 2.56 -39.23 17.31
C PRO A 69 1.11 -38.97 17.71
N LYS A 70 0.21 -39.91 17.42
CA LYS A 70 -1.23 -39.80 17.73
C LYS A 70 -1.52 -39.87 19.24
N GLN A 71 -0.56 -40.26 20.04
CA GLN A 71 -0.62 -40.26 21.51
C GLN A 71 0.54 -39.45 22.07
N ARG A 72 0.28 -38.77 23.19
CA ARG A 72 1.28 -37.96 23.90
C ARG A 72 2.40 -38.86 24.39
N GLN A 73 3.64 -38.58 24.04
CA GLN A 73 4.81 -39.33 24.50
C GLN A 73 5.29 -38.91 25.90
N THR A 74 4.83 -37.73 26.39
CA THR A 74 5.20 -37.26 27.72
C THR A 74 4.43 -38.04 28.78
N PRO A 75 5.13 -38.68 29.72
CA PRO A 75 4.51 -39.49 30.78
C PRO A 75 3.54 -38.63 31.65
N ASP A 76 2.47 -39.27 32.15
CA ASP A 76 1.41 -38.55 32.89
C ASP A 76 1.92 -37.89 34.17
N TYR A 77 2.91 -38.51 34.85
CA TYR A 77 3.49 -37.87 36.05
C TYR A 77 4.25 -36.58 35.73
N ILE A 78 4.90 -36.48 34.57
CA ILE A 78 5.54 -35.26 34.09
C ILE A 78 4.46 -34.21 33.75
N CYS A 79 3.38 -34.60 33.10
CA CYS A 79 2.25 -33.71 32.86
C CYS A 79 1.71 -33.12 34.16
N SER A 80 1.52 -33.99 35.18
CA SER A 80 1.06 -33.55 36.50
C SER A 80 2.05 -32.62 37.20
N LEU A 81 3.36 -32.84 37.03
CA LEU A 81 4.40 -32.00 37.57
C LEU A 81 4.38 -30.61 36.90
N ILE A 82 4.23 -30.56 35.57
CA ILE A 82 4.11 -29.32 34.80
C ILE A 82 2.90 -28.50 35.27
N LEU A 83 1.75 -29.14 35.46
CA LEU A 83 0.54 -28.48 35.94
C LEU A 83 0.69 -27.97 37.38
N THR A 84 1.39 -28.71 38.23
CA THR A 84 1.69 -28.30 39.63
C THR A 84 2.60 -27.06 39.62
N TYR A 85 3.67 -27.07 38.81
CA TYR A 85 4.55 -25.91 38.67
C TYR A 85 3.82 -24.70 38.07
N ARG A 86 2.90 -24.94 37.12
CA ARG A 86 2.06 -23.86 36.57
C ARG A 86 1.15 -23.24 37.60
N LYS A 87 0.53 -24.05 38.46
CA LYS A 87 -0.29 -23.57 39.61
C LYS A 87 0.52 -22.79 40.65
N SER A 88 1.83 -22.99 40.68
CA SER A 88 2.79 -22.21 41.49
C SER A 88 3.36 -20.99 40.71
N ASP A 89 2.61 -20.49 39.73
CA ASP A 89 2.92 -19.29 38.94
C ASP A 89 4.26 -19.32 38.15
N LEU A 90 4.81 -20.50 37.86
CA LEU A 90 5.96 -20.63 36.98
C LEU A 90 5.56 -20.47 35.52
N SER A 91 6.36 -19.72 34.76
CA SER A 91 6.20 -19.59 33.30
C SER A 91 6.64 -20.88 32.60
N SER A 92 6.15 -21.10 31.37
CA SER A 92 6.52 -22.27 30.55
C SER A 92 8.03 -22.42 30.38
N LYS A 93 8.78 -21.31 30.35
CA LYS A 93 10.24 -21.30 30.26
C LYS A 93 10.88 -21.79 31.56
N GLU A 94 10.46 -21.25 32.69
CA GLU A 94 10.95 -21.64 34.03
C GLU A 94 10.64 -23.10 34.35
N ILE A 95 9.46 -23.59 33.96
CA ILE A 95 9.08 -25.01 34.11
C ILE A 95 9.99 -25.90 33.27
N ALA A 96 10.24 -25.55 32.01
CA ALA A 96 11.13 -26.32 31.15
C ALA A 96 12.57 -26.35 31.67
N GLU A 97 13.11 -25.21 32.11
CA GLU A 97 14.45 -25.12 32.70
C GLU A 97 14.57 -25.92 33.99
N ARG A 98 13.54 -25.92 34.84
CA ARG A 98 13.51 -26.67 36.08
C ARG A 98 13.48 -28.17 35.83
N LEU A 99 12.61 -28.62 34.93
CA LEU A 99 12.52 -30.04 34.54
C LEU A 99 13.84 -30.53 33.87
N GLN A 100 14.50 -29.67 33.10
CA GLN A 100 15.80 -30.00 32.51
C GLN A 100 16.89 -30.17 33.59
N LYS A 101 16.90 -29.31 34.62
CA LYS A 101 17.81 -29.48 35.78
C LYS A 101 17.54 -30.74 36.57
N GLU A 102 16.29 -31.19 36.61
CA GLU A 102 15.86 -32.45 37.23
C GLU A 102 16.11 -33.68 36.32
N GLY A 103 16.74 -33.49 35.14
CA GLY A 103 17.14 -34.55 34.23
C GLY A 103 16.13 -34.92 33.15
N TYR A 104 14.99 -34.20 33.05
CA TYR A 104 13.96 -34.47 32.06
C TYR A 104 14.17 -33.67 30.79
N LYS A 105 14.27 -34.30 29.63
CA LYS A 105 14.43 -33.66 28.32
C LYS A 105 13.09 -33.14 27.80
N ILE A 106 12.56 -32.07 28.35
CA ILE A 106 11.28 -31.45 27.97
C ILE A 106 11.52 -30.07 27.35
N SER A 107 10.93 -29.83 26.18
CA SER A 107 11.02 -28.53 25.51
C SER A 107 9.97 -27.56 26.06
N LYS A 108 10.25 -26.26 25.94
CA LYS A 108 9.28 -25.19 26.28
C LYS A 108 7.95 -25.36 25.53
N SER A 109 7.98 -25.71 24.25
CA SER A 109 6.77 -25.94 23.43
C SER A 109 5.95 -27.12 23.93
N THR A 110 6.58 -28.20 24.42
CA THR A 110 5.87 -29.32 25.05
C THR A 110 5.14 -28.87 26.32
N VAL A 111 5.80 -28.04 27.15
CA VAL A 111 5.18 -27.46 28.36
C VAL A 111 3.99 -26.56 27.99
N GLU A 112 4.14 -25.72 26.96
CA GLU A 112 3.06 -24.84 26.48
C GLU A 112 1.85 -25.63 25.99
N ASN A 113 2.05 -26.69 25.25
CA ASN A 113 0.99 -27.56 24.77
C ASN A 113 0.24 -28.25 25.94
N ILE A 114 0.96 -28.76 26.95
CA ILE A 114 0.35 -29.38 28.12
C ILE A 114 -0.49 -28.39 28.93
N ILE A 115 0.01 -27.16 29.10
CA ILE A 115 -0.72 -26.09 29.79
C ILE A 115 -1.97 -25.67 28.99
N ALA A 116 -1.87 -25.60 27.68
CA ALA A 116 -2.98 -25.29 26.78
C ALA A 116 -4.06 -26.38 26.79
N ASP A 117 -3.67 -27.64 26.72
CA ASP A 117 -4.60 -28.78 26.80
C ASP A 117 -5.34 -28.84 28.14
N ALA A 118 -4.68 -28.41 29.22
CA ALA A 118 -5.29 -28.30 30.55
C ALA A 118 -6.14 -27.02 30.71
N GLN A 119 -6.28 -26.20 29.68
CA GLN A 119 -7.06 -24.94 29.68
C GLN A 119 -6.70 -23.97 30.82
N LEU A 120 -5.45 -23.99 31.29
CA LEU A 120 -5.02 -23.07 32.34
C LEU A 120 -4.82 -21.65 31.79
N PRO A 121 -5.25 -20.59 32.52
CA PRO A 121 -5.15 -19.23 32.06
C PRO A 121 -3.68 -18.78 31.93
N LYS A 122 -3.47 -17.74 31.11
CA LYS A 122 -2.17 -17.08 31.02
C LYS A 122 -1.84 -16.39 32.35
N LEU A 123 -0.58 -16.53 32.77
CA LEU A 123 -0.12 -15.81 33.95
C LEU A 123 -0.15 -14.29 33.71
N PRO A 124 -0.44 -13.50 34.75
CA PRO A 124 -0.29 -12.05 34.69
C PRO A 124 1.18 -11.69 34.34
N ARG A 125 1.34 -10.57 33.66
CA ARG A 125 2.68 -10.09 33.28
C ARG A 125 3.47 -9.72 34.54
N ARG A 126 4.54 -10.44 34.83
CA ARG A 126 5.45 -10.10 35.92
C ARG A 126 6.15 -8.76 35.64
N THR A 127 6.30 -7.96 36.66
CA THR A 127 7.13 -6.74 36.65
C THR A 127 8.60 -7.09 36.48
N ASN A 128 9.43 -6.13 36.08
CA ASN A 128 10.87 -6.35 35.93
C ASN A 128 11.54 -6.69 37.27
N ALA A 129 11.03 -6.14 38.38
CA ALA A 129 11.49 -6.45 39.74
C ALA A 129 11.25 -7.93 40.08
N GLU A 130 10.07 -8.46 39.79
CA GLU A 130 9.71 -9.88 40.01
C GLU A 130 10.49 -10.84 39.11
N ARG A 131 11.07 -10.33 38.00
CA ARG A 131 11.95 -11.11 37.11
C ARG A 131 13.41 -11.10 37.55
N GLY A 132 13.78 -10.36 38.58
CA GLY A 132 15.17 -10.13 38.95
C GLY A 132 15.98 -9.39 37.88
N VAL A 133 15.30 -8.75 36.93
CA VAL A 133 15.94 -7.96 35.87
C VAL A 133 16.17 -6.57 36.43
N THR A 134 17.36 -6.32 36.95
CA THR A 134 17.85 -4.95 37.10
C THR A 134 17.90 -4.32 35.71
N LYS A 135 17.12 -3.26 35.49
CA LYS A 135 17.30 -2.44 34.30
C LYS A 135 18.76 -2.00 34.29
N LYS A 136 19.56 -2.52 33.36
CA LYS A 136 20.77 -1.79 32.96
C LYS A 136 20.30 -0.37 32.69
N ASN A 137 20.98 0.63 33.22
CA ASN A 137 20.74 2.05 32.91
C ASN A 137 20.82 2.22 31.39
N GLN A 138 19.72 1.91 30.72
CA GLN A 138 19.49 2.44 29.39
C GLN A 138 19.24 3.92 29.63
N ALA A 139 20.04 4.77 29.02
CA ALA A 139 19.77 6.20 28.99
C ALA A 139 18.27 6.37 28.73
N MET A 140 17.56 7.07 29.62
CA MET A 140 16.12 7.29 29.46
C MET A 140 15.94 7.93 28.08
N PRO A 141 15.10 7.36 27.19
CA PRO A 141 14.88 7.96 25.89
C PRO A 141 14.49 9.42 26.11
N GLN A 142 15.15 10.33 25.41
CA GLN A 142 14.87 11.76 25.52
C GLN A 142 13.37 11.98 25.27
N ARG A 143 12.73 12.74 26.15
CA ARG A 143 11.34 13.16 25.90
C ARG A 143 11.37 14.21 24.80
N SER A 144 10.54 14.00 23.78
CA SER A 144 10.33 15.02 22.77
C SER A 144 9.72 16.27 23.40
N LYS A 145 10.34 17.41 23.13
CA LYS A 145 9.90 18.74 23.58
C LYS A 145 10.26 19.78 22.50
N PRO A 146 9.51 20.88 22.44
CA PRO A 146 9.88 22.02 21.60
C PRO A 146 11.30 22.49 21.87
N LEU A 147 11.94 23.03 20.84
CA LEU A 147 13.21 23.70 20.98
C LEU A 147 13.01 25.02 21.70
N ASP A 148 13.75 25.24 22.77
CA ASP A 148 13.77 26.51 23.50
C ASP A 148 15.02 27.29 23.08
N PHE A 149 14.87 28.14 22.08
CA PHE A 149 15.97 28.92 21.51
C PHE A 149 16.55 29.98 22.44
N ALA A 150 15.89 30.29 23.56
CA ALA A 150 16.45 31.16 24.58
C ALA A 150 17.43 30.43 25.52
N ALA A 151 17.24 29.11 25.67
CA ALA A 151 18.01 28.28 26.58
C ALA A 151 19.01 27.33 25.89
N ILE A 152 18.92 27.17 24.56
CA ILE A 152 19.81 26.28 23.82
C ILE A 152 21.16 26.97 23.57
N GLU A 153 22.22 26.36 24.08
CA GLU A 153 23.62 26.75 23.79
C GLU A 153 23.99 26.36 22.35
N PRO A 154 24.98 27.05 21.75
CA PRO A 154 25.55 26.64 20.46
C PRO A 154 25.99 25.18 20.47
N PHE A 155 25.73 24.46 19.41
CA PHE A 155 26.06 23.03 19.30
C PHE A 155 26.43 22.61 17.89
N ASP A 156 27.12 21.49 17.80
CA ASP A 156 27.42 20.72 16.61
C ASP A 156 26.92 19.30 16.79
N ILE A 157 26.08 18.80 15.86
CA ILE A 157 25.59 17.43 15.89
C ILE A 157 25.71 16.79 14.51
N ASP A 158 25.98 15.50 14.46
CA ASP A 158 25.95 14.72 13.24
C ASP A 158 24.56 14.14 13.03
N SER A 159 24.10 14.11 11.79
CA SER A 159 22.83 13.49 11.38
C SER A 159 23.03 12.62 10.15
N PRO A 160 22.45 11.41 10.11
CA PRO A 160 22.57 10.51 8.96
C PRO A 160 21.77 10.94 7.75
N VAL A 161 20.78 11.85 7.89
CA VAL A 161 19.82 12.24 6.85
C VAL A 161 19.70 13.76 6.75
N CYS A 162 20.82 14.46 6.61
CA CYS A 162 20.83 15.93 6.47
C CYS A 162 20.15 16.42 5.18
N GLY A 163 20.06 15.60 4.13
CA GLY A 163 19.36 15.98 2.91
C GLY A 163 17.87 16.24 3.09
N ILE A 164 17.26 15.82 4.20
CA ILE A 164 15.86 16.15 4.50
C ILE A 164 15.63 17.66 4.57
N PHE A 165 16.63 18.44 4.98
CA PHE A 165 16.54 19.89 5.06
C PHE A 165 16.31 20.56 3.70
N PHE A 166 16.59 19.89 2.58
CA PHE A 166 16.27 20.38 1.24
C PHE A 166 14.77 20.52 1.01
N PHE A 167 13.92 19.85 1.79
CA PHE A 167 12.47 20.04 1.70
C PHE A 167 11.96 21.30 2.39
N MET A 168 12.72 21.94 3.26
CA MET A 168 12.25 23.13 4.01
C MET A 168 11.74 24.26 3.11
N PRO A 169 12.48 24.70 2.07
CA PRO A 169 11.96 25.77 1.20
C PRO A 169 10.66 25.36 0.49
N TYR A 170 10.46 24.09 0.19
CA TYR A 170 9.25 23.59 -0.46
C TYR A 170 8.06 23.48 0.51
N ILE A 171 8.31 23.13 1.76
CA ILE A 171 7.31 23.15 2.83
C ILE A 171 6.83 24.58 3.08
N ILE A 172 7.76 25.54 3.12
CA ILE A 172 7.44 26.97 3.26
C ILE A 172 6.66 27.46 2.05
N GLU A 173 7.14 27.21 0.83
CA GLU A 173 6.46 27.56 -0.42
C GLU A 173 5.03 27.01 -0.47
N SER A 174 4.83 25.81 0.04
CA SER A 174 3.52 25.14 0.03
C SER A 174 2.48 25.77 0.96
N GLY A 175 2.89 26.54 1.97
CA GLY A 175 2.00 27.12 2.97
C GLY A 175 1.34 26.12 3.91
N ILE A 176 1.78 24.85 3.92
CA ILE A 176 1.13 23.78 4.68
C ILE A 176 1.14 24.04 6.19
N VAL A 177 2.17 24.72 6.71
CA VAL A 177 2.29 25.01 8.15
C VAL A 177 1.16 25.92 8.64
N ASP A 178 0.79 26.93 7.86
CA ASP A 178 -0.29 27.83 8.21
C ASP A 178 -1.66 27.12 8.12
N ILE A 179 -1.83 26.26 7.12
CA ILE A 179 -3.04 25.43 7.01
C ILE A 179 -3.19 24.50 8.23
N ILE A 180 -2.10 23.90 8.71
CA ILE A 180 -2.13 23.03 9.91
C ILE A 180 -2.59 23.84 11.13
N LYS A 181 -2.08 25.05 11.33
CA LYS A 181 -2.49 25.95 12.43
C LYS A 181 -3.98 26.28 12.35
N ASP A 182 -4.47 26.55 11.13
CA ASP A 182 -5.86 26.97 10.90
C ASP A 182 -6.89 25.84 10.90
N CYS A 183 -6.46 24.58 10.94
CA CYS A 183 -7.36 23.42 10.92
C CYS A 183 -7.80 22.96 12.31
N GLY A 184 -7.28 23.55 13.40
CA GLY A 184 -7.64 23.15 14.77
C GLY A 184 -7.30 21.69 15.07
N LEU A 185 -6.21 21.18 14.52
CA LEU A 185 -5.77 19.80 14.77
C LEU A 185 -5.38 19.59 16.23
N PRO A 186 -5.49 18.36 16.76
CA PRO A 186 -5.21 18.08 18.16
C PRO A 186 -3.80 18.46 18.60
N GLU A 187 -3.69 19.03 19.76
CA GLU A 187 -2.43 19.38 20.40
C GLU A 187 -2.28 18.65 21.74
N SER A 188 -1.09 18.63 22.27
CA SER A 188 -0.81 18.24 23.65
C SER A 188 -0.26 19.44 24.42
N SER A 189 -0.13 19.31 25.74
CA SER A 189 0.50 20.33 26.59
C SER A 189 1.98 20.59 26.25
N VAL A 190 2.61 19.76 25.44
CA VAL A 190 4.05 19.85 25.11
C VAL A 190 4.29 20.00 23.61
N ILE A 191 3.55 19.29 22.78
CA ILE A 191 3.76 19.25 21.32
C ILE A 191 2.54 19.84 20.64
N ASN A 192 2.71 20.91 19.89
CA ASN A 192 1.63 21.53 19.14
C ASN A 192 1.30 20.77 17.84
N ALA A 193 0.21 21.16 17.16
CA ALA A 193 -0.27 20.48 15.95
C ALA A 193 0.77 20.54 14.81
N THR A 194 1.45 21.68 14.62
CA THR A 194 2.47 21.83 13.59
C THR A 194 3.62 20.85 13.78
N GLN A 195 4.15 20.77 15.01
CA GLN A 195 5.26 19.87 15.34
C GLN A 195 4.86 18.39 15.17
N ALA A 196 3.66 18.02 15.60
CA ALA A 196 3.14 16.67 15.42
C ALA A 196 3.00 16.31 13.93
N CYS A 197 2.42 17.19 13.14
CA CYS A 197 2.20 16.99 11.71
C CYS A 197 3.53 16.97 10.92
N LEU A 198 4.44 17.88 11.21
CA LEU A 198 5.78 17.89 10.60
C LEU A 198 6.57 16.63 10.97
N SER A 199 6.41 16.11 12.19
CA SER A 199 7.02 14.83 12.57
C SER A 199 6.50 13.64 11.75
N MET A 200 5.20 13.61 11.44
CA MET A 200 4.62 12.60 10.55
C MET A 200 5.10 12.75 9.11
N LEU A 201 5.14 13.99 8.62
CA LEU A 201 5.68 14.30 7.30
C LEU A 201 7.15 13.90 7.20
N THR A 202 7.96 14.17 8.22
CA THR A 202 9.37 13.75 8.32
C THR A 202 9.51 12.24 8.09
N LEU A 203 8.71 11.42 8.77
CA LEU A 203 8.74 9.96 8.59
C LEU A 203 8.38 9.53 7.16
N LYS A 204 7.45 10.22 6.51
CA LYS A 204 7.12 9.95 5.11
C LYS A 204 8.24 10.38 4.17
N LEU A 205 8.84 11.54 4.39
CA LEU A 205 9.94 12.04 3.57
C LEU A 205 11.19 11.15 3.62
N ILE A 206 11.45 10.48 4.74
CA ILE A 206 12.57 9.53 4.86
C ILE A 206 12.19 8.08 4.48
N GLY A 207 10.96 7.84 4.00
CA GLY A 207 10.51 6.50 3.60
C GLY A 207 10.40 5.50 4.77
N ASN A 208 10.11 5.97 6.00
CA ASN A 208 9.94 5.09 7.15
C ASN A 208 8.78 4.11 6.95
N GLU A 209 9.07 2.80 7.05
CA GLU A 209 8.09 1.76 6.68
C GLU A 209 6.89 1.71 7.64
N ARG A 210 7.14 1.75 8.94
CA ARG A 210 6.10 1.64 9.98
C ARG A 210 6.40 2.55 11.16
N LEU A 211 5.36 3.00 11.83
CA LEU A 211 5.54 3.82 13.05
C LEU A 211 6.38 3.11 14.13
N SER A 212 6.35 1.79 14.22
CA SER A 212 7.20 1.03 15.14
C SER A 212 8.69 1.09 14.78
N HIS A 213 9.04 1.33 13.52
CA HIS A 213 10.42 1.43 13.06
C HIS A 213 11.07 2.78 13.40
N MET A 214 10.28 3.79 13.78
CA MET A 214 10.81 5.08 14.20
C MET A 214 11.67 5.00 15.47
N ASN A 215 11.61 3.89 16.23
CA ASN A 215 12.51 3.67 17.36
C ASN A 215 14.01 3.69 16.94
N ALA A 216 14.31 3.48 15.66
CA ALA A 216 15.65 3.66 15.12
C ALA A 216 16.10 5.14 15.15
N TYR A 217 15.15 6.07 15.24
CA TYR A 217 15.38 7.51 15.27
C TYR A 217 15.10 8.16 16.63
N ASP A 218 14.92 7.38 17.70
CA ASP A 218 14.58 7.88 19.05
C ASP A 218 15.59 8.89 19.61
N HIS A 219 16.82 8.87 19.10
CA HIS A 219 17.92 9.74 19.52
C HIS A 219 18.47 10.60 18.38
N GLU A 220 17.71 10.72 17.27
CA GLU A 220 18.13 11.48 16.10
C GLU A 220 17.67 12.95 16.21
N PRO A 221 18.55 13.87 16.62
CA PRO A 221 18.15 15.26 16.86
C PRO A 221 17.92 16.03 15.55
N GLY A 222 18.54 15.65 14.44
CA GLY A 222 18.35 16.32 13.14
C GLY A 222 16.92 16.20 12.62
N LEU A 223 16.30 15.02 12.74
CA LEU A 223 14.91 14.82 12.39
C LEU A 223 13.96 15.55 13.36
N GLY A 224 14.32 15.59 14.65
CA GLY A 224 13.62 16.41 15.64
C GLY A 224 13.65 17.89 15.26
N LEU A 225 14.84 18.43 14.99
CA LEU A 225 15.04 19.82 14.57
C LEU A 225 14.22 20.18 13.32
N PHE A 226 14.22 19.29 12.32
CA PHE A 226 13.38 19.49 11.12
C PHE A 226 11.90 19.74 11.45
N SER A 227 11.41 19.08 12.50
CA SER A 227 10.02 19.21 12.98
C SER A 227 9.81 20.30 14.07
N GLY A 228 10.86 21.03 14.47
CA GLY A 228 10.79 22.00 15.57
C GLY A 228 10.88 21.41 16.98
N LEU A 229 11.47 20.21 17.10
CA LEU A 229 11.59 19.44 18.33
C LEU A 229 13.06 19.07 18.59
N ASN A 230 13.41 18.74 19.84
CA ASN A 230 14.74 18.20 20.15
C ASN A 230 14.96 16.78 19.56
N VAL A 231 13.94 15.94 19.57
CA VAL A 231 13.88 14.61 18.92
C VAL A 231 12.43 14.34 18.49
N LEU A 232 12.22 13.43 17.55
CA LEU A 232 10.87 13.03 17.13
C LEU A 232 10.04 12.48 18.30
N PRO A 233 8.70 12.68 18.29
CA PRO A 233 7.79 12.08 19.26
C PRO A 233 7.88 10.56 19.26
N LYS A 234 7.59 9.92 20.38
CA LYS A 234 7.59 8.44 20.47
C LYS A 234 6.56 7.80 19.53
N SER A 235 6.85 6.59 19.08
CA SER A 235 5.96 5.81 18.21
C SER A 235 4.54 5.69 18.76
N THR A 236 4.37 5.58 20.10
CA THR A 236 3.05 5.55 20.75
C THR A 236 2.28 6.85 20.60
N TYR A 237 2.95 8.01 20.71
CA TYR A 237 2.33 9.31 20.48
C TYR A 237 1.86 9.44 19.03
N MET A 238 2.73 9.12 18.08
CA MET A 238 2.43 9.18 16.65
C MET A 238 1.30 8.24 16.26
N ALA A 239 1.30 7.01 16.78
CA ALA A 239 0.27 6.02 16.52
C ALA A 239 -1.11 6.41 17.07
N THR A 240 -1.17 7.18 18.15
CA THR A 240 -2.44 7.61 18.76
C THR A 240 -2.88 9.01 18.32
N TYR A 241 -2.04 9.76 17.62
CA TYR A 241 -2.36 11.13 17.22
C TYR A 241 -3.62 11.19 16.35
N SER A 242 -3.68 10.39 15.28
CA SER A 242 -4.83 10.34 14.38
C SER A 242 -6.13 9.87 15.04
N CYS A 243 -6.06 9.14 16.15
CA CYS A 243 -7.26 8.76 16.91
C CYS A 243 -7.90 9.93 17.67
N ARG A 244 -7.21 11.07 17.77
CA ARG A 244 -7.72 12.32 18.33
C ARG A 244 -8.30 13.25 17.28
N THR A 245 -8.17 12.89 16.00
CA THR A 245 -8.77 13.60 14.87
C THR A 245 -10.13 12.98 14.51
N SER A 246 -10.99 13.73 13.84
CA SER A 246 -12.20 13.23 13.21
C SER A 246 -11.99 13.12 11.69
N GLU A 247 -12.84 12.35 11.03
CA GLU A 247 -12.84 12.26 9.57
C GLU A 247 -13.08 13.63 8.92
N GLU A 248 -13.99 14.42 9.48
CA GLU A 248 -14.26 15.79 9.04
C GLU A 248 -13.00 16.68 9.09
N MET A 249 -12.21 16.57 10.18
CA MET A 249 -10.95 17.31 10.31
C MET A 249 -9.95 16.88 9.24
N VAL A 250 -9.83 15.58 8.96
CA VAL A 250 -8.92 15.05 7.95
C VAL A 250 -9.35 15.50 6.55
N MET A 251 -10.65 15.44 6.24
CA MET A 251 -11.20 15.91 4.97
C MET A 251 -11.09 17.43 4.80
N GLN A 252 -11.28 18.19 5.87
CA GLN A 252 -11.08 19.63 5.85
C GLN A 252 -9.61 20.00 5.60
N LEU A 253 -8.69 19.33 6.29
CA LEU A 253 -7.25 19.48 6.10
C LEU A 253 -6.86 19.15 4.64
N GLN A 254 -7.32 18.02 4.12
CA GLN A 254 -7.09 17.64 2.71
C GLN A 254 -7.61 18.68 1.74
N SER A 255 -8.83 19.18 1.95
CA SER A 255 -9.45 20.18 1.10
C SER A 255 -8.65 21.50 1.06
N LYS A 256 -8.24 22.00 2.23
CA LYS A 256 -7.42 23.23 2.32
C LYS A 256 -6.05 23.04 1.67
N ILE A 257 -5.38 21.90 1.92
CA ILE A 257 -4.06 21.60 1.34
C ILE A 257 -4.16 21.51 -0.19
N VAL A 258 -5.14 20.80 -0.73
CA VAL A 258 -5.30 20.67 -2.20
C VAL A 258 -5.64 22.01 -2.84
N ALA A 259 -6.49 22.82 -2.20
CA ALA A 259 -6.78 24.18 -2.66
C ALA A 259 -5.53 25.06 -2.70
N GLN A 260 -4.72 25.02 -1.64
CA GLN A 260 -3.46 25.77 -1.55
C GLN A 260 -2.41 25.26 -2.56
N PHE A 261 -2.22 23.95 -2.66
CA PHE A 261 -1.28 23.37 -3.62
C PHE A 261 -1.67 23.69 -5.06
N ARG A 262 -2.97 23.72 -5.36
CA ARG A 262 -3.47 24.14 -6.67
C ARG A 262 -3.13 25.60 -6.97
N ALA A 263 -3.15 26.47 -5.97
CA ALA A 263 -2.79 27.88 -6.12
C ALA A 263 -1.27 28.08 -6.28
N VAL A 264 -0.46 27.35 -5.48
CA VAL A 264 1.00 27.52 -5.43
C VAL A 264 1.71 26.67 -6.50
N PHE A 265 1.20 25.48 -6.82
CA PHE A 265 1.76 24.55 -7.81
C PHE A 265 0.78 24.29 -8.96
N PRO A 266 0.33 25.31 -9.70
CA PRO A 266 -0.75 25.15 -10.68
C PRO A 266 -0.44 24.10 -11.75
N SER A 267 0.82 23.91 -12.14
CA SER A 267 1.22 22.90 -13.13
C SER A 267 0.88 21.45 -12.74
N PHE A 268 0.62 21.19 -11.45
CA PHE A 268 0.23 19.86 -10.96
C PHE A 268 -1.27 19.59 -11.07
N TYR A 269 -2.07 20.59 -11.42
CA TYR A 269 -3.54 20.56 -11.35
C TYR A 269 -4.21 21.04 -12.64
N GLN A 270 -3.51 20.95 -13.78
CA GLN A 270 -3.98 21.49 -15.07
C GLN A 270 -4.41 20.39 -16.06
N GLY A 271 -4.43 19.13 -15.64
CA GLY A 271 -4.83 18.04 -16.51
C GLY A 271 -6.32 18.09 -16.86
N GLU A 272 -6.66 17.82 -18.12
CA GLU A 272 -8.05 17.73 -18.59
C GLU A 272 -8.77 16.46 -18.13
N PHE A 273 -8.01 15.48 -17.62
CA PHE A 273 -8.51 14.17 -17.20
C PHE A 273 -8.06 13.84 -15.78
N ILE A 274 -8.99 13.30 -15.00
CA ILE A 274 -8.71 12.81 -13.64
C ILE A 274 -8.95 11.30 -13.61
N ASN A 275 -7.90 10.54 -13.34
CA ASN A 275 -7.99 9.10 -13.15
C ASN A 275 -8.45 8.79 -11.72
N LEU A 276 -9.41 7.86 -11.57
CA LEU A 276 -9.83 7.34 -10.27
C LEU A 276 -9.66 5.83 -10.24
N ASP A 277 -9.15 5.32 -9.14
CA ASP A 277 -9.04 3.88 -8.92
C ASP A 277 -9.12 3.52 -7.44
N PHE A 278 -9.55 2.28 -7.17
CA PHE A 278 -9.50 1.71 -5.83
C PHE A 278 -8.15 1.07 -5.56
N HIS A 279 -7.69 1.23 -4.32
CA HIS A 279 -6.56 0.47 -3.83
C HIS A 279 -6.93 -0.23 -2.52
N SER A 280 -6.55 -1.50 -2.41
CA SER A 280 -6.82 -2.31 -1.22
C SER A 280 -5.56 -2.41 -0.36
N ILE A 281 -5.62 -1.86 0.85
CA ILE A 281 -4.55 -1.94 1.85
C ILE A 281 -4.80 -3.17 2.73
N PRO A 282 -3.94 -4.20 2.71
CA PRO A 282 -4.16 -5.44 3.45
C PRO A 282 -3.96 -5.25 4.95
N HIS A 283 -4.83 -5.88 5.75
CA HIS A 283 -4.69 -5.97 7.19
C HIS A 283 -4.29 -7.39 7.60
N PHE A 284 -3.23 -7.50 8.39
CA PHE A 284 -2.66 -8.79 8.80
C PHE A 284 -3.07 -9.20 10.23
N GLY A 285 -3.81 -8.35 10.95
CA GLY A 285 -4.31 -8.66 12.28
C GLY A 285 -5.51 -9.61 12.24
N THR A 286 -5.71 -10.36 13.31
CA THR A 286 -6.85 -11.30 13.46
C THR A 286 -8.13 -10.59 13.88
N GLU A 287 -8.01 -9.56 14.71
CA GLU A 287 -9.13 -8.80 15.26
C GLU A 287 -9.34 -7.51 14.45
N SER A 288 -10.29 -7.53 13.52
CA SER A 288 -10.64 -6.35 12.74
C SER A 288 -12.08 -6.47 12.24
N GLN A 289 -12.80 -5.36 12.28
CA GLN A 289 -14.12 -5.22 11.67
C GLN A 289 -14.05 -4.89 10.17
N MET A 290 -12.84 -4.82 9.60
CA MET A 290 -12.63 -4.55 8.18
C MET A 290 -13.29 -5.60 7.30
N GLU A 291 -13.79 -5.17 6.15
CA GLU A 291 -14.30 -6.04 5.12
C GLU A 291 -13.18 -6.85 4.44
N HIS A 292 -13.54 -7.93 3.74
CA HIS A 292 -12.61 -8.65 2.89
C HIS A 292 -12.46 -7.92 1.56
N VAL A 293 -11.24 -7.49 1.27
CA VAL A 293 -10.83 -6.85 0.01
C VAL A 293 -9.90 -7.74 -0.77
N TRP A 294 -9.87 -7.59 -2.09
CA TRP A 294 -8.94 -8.34 -2.92
C TRP A 294 -7.52 -7.78 -2.79
N CYS A 295 -6.62 -8.56 -2.26
CA CYS A 295 -5.20 -8.19 -2.18
C CYS A 295 -4.44 -8.77 -3.38
N GLY A 296 -4.17 -7.93 -4.40
CA GLY A 296 -3.48 -8.34 -5.63
C GLY A 296 -2.09 -8.92 -5.38
N ALA A 297 -1.33 -8.35 -4.44
CA ALA A 297 0.01 -8.82 -4.05
C ALA A 297 0.00 -10.23 -3.43
N ARG A 298 -1.14 -10.70 -2.89
CA ARG A 298 -1.31 -12.02 -2.27
C ARG A 298 -2.17 -12.97 -3.10
N GLY A 299 -2.81 -12.48 -4.16
CA GLY A 299 -3.71 -13.27 -5.00
C GLY A 299 -4.94 -13.83 -4.28
N LYS A 300 -5.38 -13.22 -3.16
CA LYS A 300 -6.51 -13.67 -2.35
C LYS A 300 -7.29 -12.52 -1.71
N ALA A 301 -8.54 -12.80 -1.36
CA ALA A 301 -9.33 -11.91 -0.52
C ALA A 301 -8.87 -12.04 0.94
N MET A 302 -8.65 -10.91 1.59
CA MET A 302 -8.29 -10.83 3.01
C MET A 302 -8.84 -9.53 3.63
N LYS A 303 -8.89 -9.45 4.95
CA LYS A 303 -9.30 -8.22 5.63
C LYS A 303 -8.40 -7.05 5.22
N GLY A 304 -8.98 -5.89 5.04
CA GLY A 304 -8.23 -4.70 4.64
C GLY A 304 -9.11 -3.49 4.42
N ALA A 305 -8.48 -2.34 4.24
CA ALA A 305 -9.16 -1.10 3.86
C ALA A 305 -9.25 -0.98 2.35
N ASN A 306 -10.44 -0.71 1.83
CA ASN A 306 -10.61 -0.28 0.45
C ASN A 306 -10.53 1.24 0.40
N THR A 307 -9.64 1.77 -0.43
CA THR A 307 -9.34 3.19 -0.52
C THR A 307 -9.59 3.69 -1.93
N LEU A 308 -10.04 4.94 -2.07
CA LEU A 308 -10.19 5.62 -3.35
C LEU A 308 -9.09 6.66 -3.50
N LEU A 309 -8.44 6.68 -4.66
CA LEU A 309 -7.50 7.72 -5.05
C LEU A 309 -7.95 8.38 -6.35
N ALA A 310 -7.74 9.69 -6.44
CA ALA A 310 -7.88 10.44 -7.68
C ALA A 310 -6.55 11.09 -8.05
N GLN A 311 -6.22 11.09 -9.34
CA GLN A 311 -4.93 11.53 -9.88
C GLN A 311 -5.12 12.41 -11.11
N ASP A 312 -4.43 13.54 -11.16
CA ASP A 312 -4.27 14.30 -12.38
C ASP A 312 -3.50 13.47 -13.42
N SER A 313 -4.09 13.27 -14.60
CA SER A 313 -3.53 12.36 -15.62
C SER A 313 -2.29 12.91 -16.32
N GLN A 314 -2.05 14.22 -16.26
CA GLN A 314 -0.94 14.89 -16.91
C GLN A 314 0.28 14.97 -16.00
N SER A 315 0.10 15.45 -14.78
CA SER A 315 1.15 15.63 -13.79
C SER A 315 1.45 14.36 -12.99
N ASN A 316 0.52 13.41 -12.93
CA ASN A 316 0.50 12.24 -12.03
C ASN A 316 0.38 12.60 -10.55
N THR A 317 -0.01 13.83 -10.20
CA THR A 317 -0.23 14.26 -8.82
C THR A 317 -1.52 13.64 -8.27
N VAL A 318 -1.48 13.15 -7.05
CA VAL A 318 -2.67 12.64 -6.36
C VAL A 318 -3.45 13.83 -5.79
N LEU A 319 -4.72 13.91 -6.17
CA LEU A 319 -5.62 15.02 -5.86
C LEU A 319 -6.51 14.75 -4.66
N TYR A 320 -6.80 13.48 -4.40
CA TYR A 320 -7.75 13.04 -3.41
C TYR A 320 -7.45 11.64 -2.93
N THR A 321 -7.72 11.40 -1.66
CA THR A 321 -7.64 10.08 -1.05
C THR A 321 -8.73 9.93 0.00
N HIS A 322 -9.34 8.74 0.06
CA HIS A 322 -10.31 8.38 1.08
C HIS A 322 -10.15 6.90 1.43
N ALA A 323 -10.18 6.56 2.72
CA ALA A 323 -9.79 5.22 3.19
C ALA A 323 -10.94 4.32 3.65
N ASP A 324 -12.14 4.83 3.88
CA ASP A 324 -13.26 4.05 4.45
C ASP A 324 -14.36 3.78 3.42
N ILE A 325 -13.98 3.12 2.32
CA ILE A 325 -14.94 2.76 1.28
C ILE A 325 -15.44 1.34 1.52
N LEU A 326 -16.66 1.20 2.01
CA LEU A 326 -17.30 -0.11 2.14
C LEU A 326 -17.72 -0.64 0.77
N ARG A 327 -17.77 -1.97 0.62
CA ARG A 327 -18.13 -2.62 -0.65
C ARG A 327 -19.50 -2.18 -1.18
N LYS A 328 -20.45 -1.91 -0.29
CA LYS A 328 -21.79 -1.40 -0.66
C LYS A 328 -21.73 0.01 -1.23
N ASP A 329 -20.73 0.82 -0.82
CA ASP A 329 -20.58 2.23 -1.16
C ASP A 329 -19.62 2.44 -2.34
N GLU A 330 -18.91 1.40 -2.81
CA GLU A 330 -18.02 1.46 -3.99
C GLU A 330 -18.67 2.16 -5.20
N PRO A 331 -19.94 1.87 -5.56
CA PRO A 331 -20.55 2.49 -6.74
C PRO A 331 -20.86 3.98 -6.58
N THR A 332 -20.92 4.49 -5.36
CA THR A 332 -21.24 5.90 -5.05
C THR A 332 -20.02 6.72 -4.63
N ALA A 333 -18.90 6.09 -4.34
CA ALA A 333 -17.67 6.75 -3.87
C ALA A 333 -17.17 7.85 -4.83
N ILE A 334 -17.42 7.71 -6.13
CA ILE A 334 -17.10 8.75 -7.12
C ILE A 334 -17.85 10.06 -6.86
N LYS A 335 -19.05 10.02 -6.28
CA LYS A 335 -19.85 11.22 -5.97
C LYS A 335 -19.22 12.04 -4.84
N GLU A 336 -18.57 11.38 -3.89
CA GLU A 336 -17.82 12.05 -2.81
C GLU A 336 -16.63 12.83 -3.39
N PHE A 337 -15.89 12.21 -4.32
CA PHE A 337 -14.83 12.91 -5.03
C PHE A 337 -15.36 14.11 -5.84
N VAL A 338 -16.47 13.94 -6.57
CA VAL A 338 -17.08 15.03 -7.34
C VAL A 338 -17.48 16.21 -6.44
N SER A 339 -18.07 15.91 -5.28
CA SER A 339 -18.45 16.91 -4.29
C SER A 339 -17.23 17.61 -3.70
N PHE A 340 -16.19 16.85 -3.34
CA PHE A 340 -14.92 17.37 -2.85
C PHE A 340 -14.27 18.30 -3.87
N TRP A 341 -14.17 17.88 -5.14
CA TRP A 341 -13.51 18.65 -6.18
C TRP A 341 -14.28 19.90 -6.54
N LYS A 342 -15.60 19.82 -6.67
CA LYS A 342 -16.47 20.99 -6.89
C LYS A 342 -16.36 22.04 -5.77
N LYS A 343 -16.19 21.60 -4.52
CA LYS A 343 -15.99 22.51 -3.37
C LYS A 343 -14.70 23.31 -3.49
N ILE A 344 -13.64 22.72 -4.06
CA ILE A 344 -12.32 23.38 -4.21
C ILE A 344 -12.28 24.27 -5.47
N THR A 345 -12.90 23.82 -6.56
CA THR A 345 -12.76 24.42 -7.90
C THR A 345 -13.98 25.19 -8.35
N ASN A 346 -15.07 25.20 -7.55
CA ASN A 346 -16.42 25.71 -7.87
C ASN A 346 -17.12 24.99 -9.03
N SER A 347 -16.41 24.23 -9.85
CA SER A 347 -16.94 23.44 -10.96
C SER A 347 -16.03 22.25 -11.26
N LEU A 348 -16.54 21.25 -11.96
CA LEU A 348 -15.73 20.15 -12.47
C LEU A 348 -15.77 20.17 -13.98
N SER A 349 -14.71 20.67 -14.59
CA SER A 349 -14.53 20.78 -16.05
C SER A 349 -13.82 19.57 -16.64
N GLU A 350 -13.06 18.89 -15.83
CA GLU A 350 -12.24 17.74 -16.20
C GLU A 350 -13.13 16.53 -16.51
N THR A 351 -12.61 15.60 -17.31
CA THR A 351 -13.26 14.33 -17.60
C THR A 351 -12.73 13.27 -16.66
N LEU A 352 -13.61 12.61 -15.92
CA LEU A 352 -13.26 11.52 -14.99
C LEU A 352 -13.02 10.22 -15.74
N VAL A 353 -11.94 9.51 -15.41
CA VAL A 353 -11.56 8.24 -16.05
C VAL A 353 -11.43 7.16 -14.97
N PHE A 354 -12.29 6.12 -15.03
CA PHE A 354 -12.37 5.14 -13.96
C PHE A 354 -12.81 3.76 -14.44
N ASP A 355 -12.61 2.74 -13.60
CA ASP A 355 -13.09 1.37 -13.87
C ASP A 355 -14.59 1.24 -13.54
N CYS A 356 -15.24 0.26 -14.16
CA CYS A 356 -16.66 -0.07 -13.93
C CYS A 356 -17.00 -0.52 -12.51
N LYS A 357 -16.03 -0.74 -11.62
CA LYS A 357 -16.25 -0.99 -10.18
C LYS A 357 -16.72 0.24 -9.43
N LEU A 358 -16.24 1.42 -9.84
CA LEU A 358 -16.53 2.71 -9.21
C LEU A 358 -17.94 3.23 -9.47
N THR A 359 -18.81 2.47 -10.18
CA THR A 359 -20.10 3.03 -10.60
C THR A 359 -21.18 1.97 -10.84
N SER A 360 -22.41 2.44 -10.83
CA SER A 360 -23.60 1.74 -11.33
C SER A 360 -24.23 2.55 -12.47
N TYR A 361 -25.15 1.96 -13.21
CA TYR A 361 -25.86 2.70 -14.27
C TYR A 361 -26.62 3.91 -13.72
N ALA A 362 -27.20 3.79 -12.52
CA ALA A 362 -27.86 4.92 -11.87
C ALA A 362 -26.89 6.08 -11.60
N VAL A 363 -25.71 5.79 -11.07
CA VAL A 363 -24.67 6.81 -10.81
C VAL A 363 -24.15 7.42 -12.12
N LEU A 364 -23.99 6.63 -13.19
CA LEU A 364 -23.62 7.18 -14.50
C LEU A 364 -24.68 8.14 -15.05
N ASN A 365 -25.96 7.83 -14.83
CA ASN A 365 -27.05 8.72 -15.21
C ASN A 365 -27.02 10.03 -14.41
N GLU A 366 -26.83 9.96 -13.09
CA GLU A 366 -26.70 11.12 -12.22
C GLU A 366 -25.51 12.00 -12.65
N LEU A 367 -24.33 11.41 -12.90
CA LEU A 367 -23.16 12.15 -13.38
C LEU A 367 -23.42 12.85 -14.72
N ALA A 368 -24.13 12.17 -15.65
CA ALA A 368 -24.48 12.77 -16.94
C ALA A 368 -25.48 13.92 -16.80
N THR A 369 -26.49 13.77 -15.96
CA THR A 369 -27.47 14.81 -15.63
C THR A 369 -26.77 16.03 -15.00
N ASP A 370 -25.79 15.79 -14.11
CA ASP A 370 -24.97 16.83 -13.46
C ASP A 370 -23.89 17.41 -14.38
N LYS A 371 -23.88 17.04 -15.66
CA LYS A 371 -22.92 17.46 -16.70
C LYS A 371 -21.46 17.12 -16.36
N VAL A 372 -21.23 16.14 -15.49
CA VAL A 372 -19.91 15.60 -15.20
C VAL A 372 -19.50 14.66 -16.32
N LYS A 373 -18.43 14.99 -17.03
CA LYS A 373 -17.90 14.18 -18.12
C LYS A 373 -17.15 12.96 -17.56
N PHE A 374 -17.31 11.81 -18.19
CA PHE A 374 -16.58 10.61 -17.78
C PHE A 374 -16.23 9.69 -18.96
N ILE A 375 -15.25 8.82 -18.73
CA ILE A 375 -14.88 7.67 -19.58
C ILE A 375 -14.73 6.46 -18.64
N THR A 376 -15.48 5.39 -18.89
CA THR A 376 -15.42 4.17 -18.09
C THR A 376 -15.68 2.92 -18.93
N LEU A 377 -15.64 1.73 -18.31
CA LEU A 377 -16.04 0.48 -18.95
C LEU A 377 -17.49 0.12 -18.65
N ARG A 378 -18.14 -0.49 -19.61
CA ARG A 378 -19.39 -1.21 -19.40
C ARG A 378 -19.09 -2.65 -18.98
N LYS A 379 -19.73 -3.13 -17.91
CA LYS A 379 -19.59 -4.52 -17.47
C LYS A 379 -20.07 -5.47 -18.55
N ARG A 380 -19.24 -6.44 -18.91
CA ARG A 380 -19.54 -7.46 -19.90
C ARG A 380 -20.54 -8.47 -19.32
N ASN A 381 -21.50 -8.89 -20.13
CA ASN A 381 -22.36 -10.03 -19.90
C ASN A 381 -22.51 -10.87 -21.17
N LYS A 382 -23.08 -12.05 -21.09
CA LYS A 382 -23.23 -12.98 -22.22
C LYS A 382 -24.02 -12.34 -23.39
N ALA A 383 -25.11 -11.64 -23.11
CA ALA A 383 -25.95 -10.98 -24.12
C ALA A 383 -25.16 -9.87 -24.85
N LEU A 384 -24.39 -9.05 -24.10
CA LEU A 384 -23.58 -7.99 -24.69
C LEU A 384 -22.46 -8.54 -25.58
N LEU A 385 -21.84 -9.66 -25.19
CA LEU A 385 -20.85 -10.33 -26.03
C LEU A 385 -21.49 -10.92 -27.29
N ALA A 386 -22.66 -11.56 -27.19
CA ALA A 386 -23.40 -12.08 -28.32
C ALA A 386 -23.77 -10.98 -29.32
N SER A 387 -24.20 -9.81 -28.84
CA SER A 387 -24.53 -8.66 -29.71
C SER A 387 -23.35 -8.16 -30.54
N THR A 388 -22.12 -8.43 -30.15
CA THR A 388 -20.94 -8.05 -30.97
C THR A 388 -20.74 -8.94 -32.20
N LEU A 389 -21.27 -10.16 -32.16
CA LEU A 389 -21.21 -11.11 -33.28
C LEU A 389 -22.18 -10.77 -34.42
N THR A 390 -23.24 -10.00 -34.12
CA THR A 390 -24.21 -9.56 -35.13
C THR A 390 -23.79 -8.29 -35.87
N ILE A 391 -22.68 -7.64 -35.43
CA ILE A 391 -22.18 -6.42 -36.10
C ILE A 391 -21.45 -6.83 -37.37
N PRO A 392 -21.88 -6.34 -38.57
CA PRO A 392 -21.23 -6.62 -39.85
C PRO A 392 -19.74 -6.23 -39.81
N ASP A 393 -18.87 -7.00 -40.45
CA ASP A 393 -17.44 -6.70 -40.49
C ASP A 393 -17.11 -5.37 -41.19
N THR A 394 -17.98 -4.90 -42.07
CA THR A 394 -17.90 -3.59 -42.75
C THR A 394 -18.01 -2.41 -41.82
N ASP A 395 -18.68 -2.57 -40.68
CA ASP A 395 -18.97 -1.50 -39.73
C ASP A 395 -17.80 -1.30 -38.74
N TRP A 396 -16.86 -2.26 -38.74
CA TRP A 396 -15.66 -2.18 -37.89
C TRP A 396 -14.58 -1.33 -38.54
N LYS A 397 -14.24 -0.23 -37.90
CA LYS A 397 -13.15 0.66 -38.33
C LYS A 397 -11.80 0.17 -37.78
N LYS A 398 -10.80 0.04 -38.66
CA LYS A 398 -9.41 -0.23 -38.23
C LYS A 398 -8.83 1.03 -37.60
N LEU A 399 -8.20 0.88 -36.43
CA LEU A 399 -7.61 2.00 -35.71
C LEU A 399 -6.21 1.65 -35.20
N TYR A 400 -5.29 2.60 -35.34
CA TYR A 400 -3.96 2.53 -34.77
C TYR A 400 -3.90 3.36 -33.49
N LEU A 401 -3.58 2.70 -32.35
CA LEU A 401 -3.45 3.31 -31.03
C LEU A 401 -1.96 3.35 -30.64
N PRO A 402 -1.29 4.50 -30.68
CA PRO A 402 0.13 4.65 -30.34
C PRO A 402 0.35 4.65 -28.82
N ILE A 403 -0.06 3.56 -28.15
CA ILE A 403 0.09 3.42 -26.70
C ILE A 403 1.46 2.80 -26.41
N PRO A 404 2.32 3.46 -25.62
CA PRO A 404 3.63 2.93 -25.25
C PRO A 404 3.53 1.55 -24.59
N LYS A 405 4.50 0.67 -24.85
CA LYS A 405 4.60 -0.69 -24.30
C LYS A 405 3.44 -1.65 -24.65
N ARG A 406 2.49 -1.25 -25.49
CA ARG A 406 1.41 -2.13 -25.93
C ARG A 406 1.85 -2.95 -27.15
N GLN A 407 1.69 -4.27 -27.08
CA GLN A 407 2.03 -5.18 -28.19
C GLN A 407 1.04 -5.03 -29.36
N HIS A 408 -0.26 -4.98 -29.07
CA HIS A 408 -1.32 -4.86 -30.07
C HIS A 408 -1.75 -3.40 -30.24
N LYS A 409 -1.08 -2.69 -31.16
CA LYS A 409 -1.37 -1.28 -31.47
C LYS A 409 -2.49 -1.11 -32.51
N HIS A 410 -2.73 -2.13 -33.33
CA HIS A 410 -3.82 -2.17 -34.28
C HIS A 410 -5.02 -2.87 -33.64
N CYS A 411 -6.20 -2.28 -33.76
CA CYS A 411 -7.44 -2.84 -33.26
C CYS A 411 -8.58 -2.49 -34.22
N ARG A 412 -9.70 -3.19 -34.08
CA ARG A 412 -10.97 -2.84 -34.74
C ARG A 412 -11.91 -2.24 -33.71
N VAL A 413 -12.62 -1.19 -34.10
CA VAL A 413 -13.52 -0.46 -33.24
C VAL A 413 -14.88 -0.28 -33.90
N TYR A 414 -15.93 -0.37 -33.10
CA TYR A 414 -17.29 -0.05 -33.50
C TYR A 414 -17.87 0.97 -32.54
N GLU A 415 -18.52 1.98 -33.05
CA GLU A 415 -19.08 3.08 -32.27
C GLU A 415 -20.60 3.14 -32.42
N SER A 416 -21.29 3.31 -31.32
CA SER A 416 -22.73 3.45 -31.27
C SER A 416 -23.16 4.37 -30.12
N VAL A 417 -24.37 4.90 -30.23
CA VAL A 417 -25.06 5.58 -29.12
C VAL A 417 -26.03 4.59 -28.48
N ILE A 418 -25.98 4.51 -27.17
CA ILE A 418 -26.81 3.56 -26.39
C ILE A 418 -27.52 4.28 -25.25
N THR A 419 -28.64 3.76 -24.84
CA THR A 419 -29.29 4.10 -23.57
C THR A 419 -29.13 2.91 -22.62
N LEU A 420 -28.59 3.13 -21.43
CA LEU A 420 -28.43 2.09 -20.43
C LEU A 420 -29.74 1.84 -19.68
N PRO A 421 -29.95 0.63 -19.12
CA PRO A 421 -31.13 0.35 -18.33
C PRO A 421 -31.33 1.35 -17.18
N LYS A 422 -32.52 1.90 -17.06
CA LYS A 422 -32.93 2.91 -16.05
C LYS A 422 -32.17 4.25 -16.16
N CYS A 423 -31.61 4.57 -17.34
CA CYS A 423 -30.99 5.86 -17.61
C CYS A 423 -31.90 6.67 -18.55
N SER A 424 -32.01 7.98 -18.28
CA SER A 424 -32.64 8.96 -19.19
C SER A 424 -31.65 9.47 -20.23
N GLU A 425 -30.37 9.49 -19.87
CA GLU A 425 -29.29 9.99 -20.71
C GLU A 425 -28.78 8.92 -21.69
N SER A 426 -28.35 9.37 -22.86
CA SER A 426 -27.67 8.52 -23.83
C SER A 426 -26.15 8.58 -23.68
N PHE A 427 -25.51 7.46 -23.97
CA PHE A 427 -24.07 7.33 -23.84
C PHE A 427 -23.46 6.86 -25.17
N ARG A 428 -22.29 7.37 -25.46
CA ARG A 428 -21.46 6.90 -26.56
C ARG A 428 -20.76 5.63 -26.12
N GLN A 429 -20.95 4.53 -26.86
CA GLN A 429 -20.28 3.25 -26.63
C GLN A 429 -19.29 2.97 -27.73
N ILE A 430 -18.06 2.61 -27.36
CA ILE A 430 -16.99 2.20 -28.26
C ILE A 430 -16.62 0.75 -27.93
N ILE A 431 -16.83 -0.15 -28.86
CA ILE A 431 -16.45 -1.56 -28.73
C ILE A 431 -15.11 -1.75 -29.39
N ILE A 432 -14.18 -2.41 -28.71
CA ILE A 432 -12.82 -2.66 -29.20
C ILE A 432 -12.58 -4.16 -29.28
N LYS A 433 -12.17 -4.67 -30.44
CA LYS A 433 -11.71 -6.04 -30.63
C LYS A 433 -10.29 -6.07 -31.24
N ASP A 434 -9.65 -7.22 -31.22
CA ASP A 434 -8.29 -7.46 -31.75
C ASP A 434 -7.19 -6.65 -31.05
N HIS A 435 -7.40 -6.34 -29.78
CA HIS A 435 -6.49 -5.54 -28.95
C HIS A 435 -5.67 -6.40 -27.95
N GLY A 436 -5.52 -7.71 -28.24
CA GLY A 436 -4.77 -8.66 -27.41
C GLY A 436 -5.57 -9.32 -26.29
N ARG A 437 -6.89 -9.09 -26.23
CA ARG A 437 -7.79 -9.78 -25.29
C ARG A 437 -8.74 -10.68 -26.08
N ALA A 438 -9.07 -11.85 -25.54
CA ALA A 438 -10.00 -12.80 -26.16
C ALA A 438 -11.41 -12.21 -26.38
N ASN A 439 -11.88 -11.40 -25.43
CA ASN A 439 -13.21 -10.78 -25.52
C ASN A 439 -13.13 -9.28 -25.81
N PRO A 440 -14.10 -8.72 -26.54
CA PRO A 440 -14.20 -7.29 -26.78
C PRO A 440 -14.26 -6.48 -25.48
N THR A 441 -13.77 -5.26 -25.52
CA THR A 441 -13.86 -4.27 -24.44
C THR A 441 -14.86 -3.20 -24.82
N PHE A 442 -15.73 -2.82 -23.89
CA PHE A 442 -16.79 -1.83 -24.10
C PHE A 442 -16.47 -0.58 -23.29
N VAL A 443 -16.02 0.48 -23.95
CA VAL A 443 -15.79 1.79 -23.35
C VAL A 443 -17.06 2.62 -23.51
N ILE A 444 -17.50 3.30 -22.45
CA ILE A 444 -18.65 4.21 -22.48
C ILE A 444 -18.25 5.59 -21.98
N THR A 445 -18.85 6.62 -22.56
CA THR A 445 -18.65 8.01 -22.20
C THR A 445 -19.90 8.85 -22.50
N ASN A 446 -20.13 9.90 -21.73
CA ASN A 446 -21.09 10.95 -22.05
C ASN A 446 -20.44 12.15 -22.78
N ASN A 447 -19.13 12.11 -23.05
CA ASN A 447 -18.44 13.13 -23.82
C ASN A 447 -18.52 12.79 -25.32
N HIS A 448 -19.53 13.34 -26.01
CA HIS A 448 -19.74 13.12 -27.45
C HIS A 448 -18.77 13.92 -28.34
N LYS A 449 -18.12 14.95 -27.79
CA LYS A 449 -17.21 15.83 -28.56
C LYS A 449 -15.80 15.30 -28.67
N LEU A 450 -15.37 14.46 -27.73
CA LEU A 450 -14.00 13.94 -27.69
C LEU A 450 -13.77 12.98 -28.90
N PRO A 451 -12.69 13.12 -29.68
CA PRO A 451 -12.37 12.20 -30.78
C PRO A 451 -12.28 10.75 -30.30
N LEU A 452 -12.79 9.79 -31.08
CA LEU A 452 -12.82 8.37 -30.76
C LEU A 452 -11.43 7.84 -30.34
N LYS A 453 -10.40 8.19 -31.12
CA LYS A 453 -9.01 7.79 -30.83
C LYS A 453 -8.55 8.31 -29.48
N GLU A 454 -8.92 9.52 -29.14
CA GLU A 454 -8.55 10.17 -27.88
C GLU A 454 -9.22 9.51 -26.70
N VAL A 455 -10.54 9.21 -26.76
CA VAL A 455 -11.25 8.44 -25.71
C VAL A 455 -10.49 7.16 -25.38
N LEU A 456 -10.03 6.43 -26.40
CA LEU A 456 -9.35 5.16 -26.20
C LEU A 456 -7.93 5.31 -25.66
N ILE A 457 -7.20 6.34 -26.09
CA ILE A 457 -5.86 6.64 -25.58
C ILE A 457 -5.94 7.07 -24.11
N VAL A 458 -6.88 7.97 -23.79
CA VAL A 458 -7.11 8.45 -22.42
C VAL A 458 -7.47 7.29 -21.51
N TYR A 459 -8.45 6.46 -21.91
CA TYR A 459 -8.81 5.30 -21.12
C TYR A 459 -7.63 4.32 -20.95
N ALA A 460 -6.85 4.11 -22.00
CA ALA A 460 -5.69 3.24 -21.91
C ALA A 460 -4.59 3.81 -21.00
N LYS A 461 -4.48 5.13 -20.87
CA LYS A 461 -3.53 5.79 -19.96
C LYS A 461 -3.99 5.76 -18.50
N ARG A 462 -5.22 5.34 -18.18
CA ARG A 462 -5.69 5.19 -16.79
C ARG A 462 -4.74 4.36 -15.92
N TRP A 463 -4.01 3.38 -16.51
CA TRP A 463 -3.02 2.60 -15.77
C TRP A 463 -1.91 3.43 -15.11
N HIS A 464 -1.77 4.73 -15.44
CA HIS A 464 -0.83 5.62 -14.76
C HIS A 464 -1.12 5.76 -13.27
N ILE A 465 -2.41 5.71 -12.85
CA ILE A 465 -2.76 5.71 -11.42
C ILE A 465 -2.27 4.44 -10.73
N GLU A 466 -2.33 3.28 -11.39
CA GLU A 466 -1.81 2.02 -10.85
C GLU A 466 -0.28 2.08 -10.62
N ASN A 467 0.46 2.74 -11.55
CA ASN A 467 1.89 2.97 -11.37
C ASN A 467 2.19 3.96 -10.24
N LYS A 468 1.37 5.00 -10.08
CA LYS A 468 1.51 5.95 -8.97
C LYS A 468 1.24 5.26 -7.63
N ILE A 469 0.20 4.46 -7.53
CA ILE A 469 -0.09 3.63 -6.36
C ILE A 469 1.09 2.67 -6.06
N ALA A 470 1.65 2.02 -7.09
CA ALA A 470 2.82 1.15 -6.92
C ALA A 470 4.06 1.91 -6.41
N GLU A 471 4.24 3.17 -6.80
CA GLU A 471 5.28 4.05 -6.26
C GLU A 471 5.02 4.37 -4.79
N MET A 472 3.79 4.74 -4.44
CA MET A 472 3.39 5.01 -3.05
C MET A 472 3.55 3.77 -2.16
N VAL A 473 3.26 2.58 -2.68
CA VAL A 473 3.48 1.32 -1.98
C VAL A 473 4.97 1.03 -1.77
N SER A 474 5.81 1.30 -2.79
CA SER A 474 7.22 0.89 -2.75
C SER A 474 8.12 1.80 -1.93
N PHE A 475 7.84 3.11 -1.85
CA PHE A 475 8.65 4.08 -1.12
C PHE A 475 7.97 4.62 0.13
N PHE A 476 6.72 5.06 0.02
CA PHE A 476 5.97 5.58 1.16
C PHE A 476 5.28 4.49 1.98
N ASN A 477 5.48 3.23 1.58
CA ASN A 477 5.01 2.03 2.30
C ASN A 477 3.49 2.01 2.54
N LEU A 478 2.71 2.43 1.55
CA LEU A 478 1.25 2.56 1.64
C LEU A 478 0.57 1.27 2.13
N ASN A 479 1.09 0.10 1.80
CA ASN A 479 0.57 -1.20 2.23
C ASN A 479 1.07 -1.66 3.61
N ALA A 480 1.97 -0.93 4.23
CA ALA A 480 2.50 -1.25 5.56
C ALA A 480 1.65 -0.68 6.71
N LEU A 481 0.55 -0.03 6.38
CA LEU A 481 -0.42 0.48 7.34
C LEU A 481 -1.10 -0.69 8.07
N SER A 482 -0.67 -0.96 9.28
CA SER A 482 -1.15 -2.10 10.09
C SER A 482 -2.13 -1.68 11.17
N SER A 483 -3.07 -0.79 10.85
CA SER A 483 -4.08 -0.35 11.80
C SER A 483 -5.46 -0.93 11.45
N PRO A 484 -6.25 -1.37 12.45
CA PRO A 484 -7.66 -1.70 12.25
C PRO A 484 -8.55 -0.46 12.17
N LEU A 485 -8.03 0.73 12.42
CA LEU A 485 -8.81 1.98 12.50
C LEU A 485 -8.69 2.77 11.20
N MET A 486 -9.81 3.00 10.52
CA MET A 486 -9.86 3.70 9.22
C MET A 486 -9.32 5.12 9.30
N ILE A 487 -9.62 5.84 10.38
CA ILE A 487 -9.10 7.21 10.58
C ILE A 487 -7.56 7.27 10.56
N ARG A 488 -6.88 6.25 11.10
CA ARG A 488 -5.40 6.18 11.03
C ARG A 488 -4.92 5.98 9.61
N ILE A 489 -5.59 5.12 8.86
CA ILE A 489 -5.25 4.84 7.47
C ILE A 489 -5.46 6.09 6.63
N HIS A 490 -6.61 6.74 6.77
CA HIS A 490 -6.92 7.96 6.03
C HIS A 490 -5.93 9.09 6.32
N PHE A 491 -5.63 9.32 7.60
CA PHE A 491 -4.67 10.34 8.02
C PHE A 491 -3.25 10.06 7.49
N ASP A 492 -2.82 8.80 7.53
CA ASP A 492 -1.51 8.40 7.01
C ASP A 492 -1.42 8.51 5.48
N MET A 493 -2.50 8.18 4.76
CA MET A 493 -2.60 8.38 3.31
C MET A 493 -2.47 9.85 2.94
N LEU A 494 -3.09 10.76 3.69
CA LEU A 494 -2.97 12.18 3.46
C LEU A 494 -1.51 12.65 3.55
N TRP A 495 -0.78 12.25 4.58
CA TRP A 495 0.65 12.57 4.70
C TRP A 495 1.50 11.93 3.60
N THR A 496 1.12 10.76 3.12
CA THR A 496 1.76 10.12 1.98
C THR A 496 1.58 10.96 0.70
N VAL A 497 0.38 11.47 0.44
CA VAL A 497 0.09 12.34 -0.72
C VAL A 497 0.87 13.65 -0.63
N ILE A 498 0.94 14.26 0.55
CA ILE A 498 1.69 15.50 0.77
C ILE A 498 3.19 15.29 0.51
N ALA A 499 3.76 14.22 1.08
CA ALA A 499 5.17 13.89 0.87
C ALA A 499 5.47 13.60 -0.60
N ASP A 500 4.61 12.86 -1.28
CA ASP A 500 4.72 12.60 -2.73
C ASP A 500 4.71 13.89 -3.56
N THR A 501 3.82 14.83 -3.23
CA THR A 501 3.75 16.13 -3.91
C THR A 501 5.01 16.96 -3.67
N LEU A 502 5.55 16.96 -2.45
CA LEU A 502 6.81 17.64 -2.14
C LEU A 502 8.01 17.03 -2.87
N TYR A 503 8.08 15.69 -2.96
CA TYR A 503 9.10 15.01 -3.78
C TYR A 503 8.98 15.39 -5.25
N HIS A 504 7.77 15.42 -5.78
CA HIS A 504 7.50 15.80 -7.15
C HIS A 504 7.91 17.27 -7.41
N ARG A 505 7.57 18.17 -6.47
CA ARG A 505 7.96 19.59 -6.56
C ARG A 505 9.48 19.78 -6.48
N PHE A 506 10.15 19.09 -5.57
CA PHE A 506 11.62 19.10 -5.48
C PHE A 506 12.27 18.56 -6.76
N ALA A 507 11.75 17.44 -7.29
CA ALA A 507 12.25 16.85 -8.52
C ALA A 507 12.20 17.80 -9.71
N GLN A 508 11.18 18.67 -9.80
CA GLN A 508 11.10 19.68 -10.87
C GLN A 508 12.26 20.67 -10.87
N ASP A 509 12.84 20.96 -9.72
CA ASP A 509 13.99 21.85 -9.60
C ASP A 509 15.35 21.12 -9.80
N LEU A 510 15.32 19.78 -10.00
CA LEU A 510 16.51 18.97 -10.24
C LEU A 510 16.66 18.66 -11.74
N PRO A 511 17.63 19.28 -12.47
CA PRO A 511 17.83 19.02 -13.90
C PRO A 511 18.01 17.53 -14.21
N ARG A 512 17.24 16.99 -15.15
CA ARG A 512 17.18 15.57 -15.60
C ARG A 512 16.48 14.63 -14.60
N PHE A 513 15.92 15.14 -13.51
CA PHE A 513 15.23 14.33 -12.52
C PHE A 513 13.74 14.69 -12.37
N GLU A 514 13.20 15.56 -13.22
CA GLU A 514 11.84 16.11 -13.15
C GLU A 514 10.74 15.05 -13.13
N LYS A 515 11.03 13.87 -13.71
CA LYS A 515 10.08 12.74 -13.80
C LYS A 515 10.55 11.50 -13.06
N VAL A 516 11.54 11.65 -12.19
CA VAL A 516 12.12 10.53 -11.45
C VAL A 516 11.31 10.25 -10.19
N ARG A 517 11.19 8.99 -9.81
CA ARG A 517 10.42 8.54 -8.64
C ARG A 517 11.07 8.96 -7.33
N ALA A 518 10.24 9.16 -6.30
CA ALA A 518 10.65 9.57 -4.96
C ALA A 518 11.78 8.69 -4.36
N ASN A 519 11.72 7.37 -4.53
CA ASN A 519 12.78 6.47 -4.06
C ASN A 519 14.16 6.78 -4.65
N THR A 520 14.23 7.12 -5.93
CA THR A 520 15.50 7.49 -6.57
C THR A 520 15.98 8.87 -6.11
N ILE A 521 15.05 9.83 -5.97
CA ILE A 521 15.37 11.15 -5.41
C ILE A 521 15.91 11.00 -3.99
N PHE A 522 15.24 10.20 -3.14
CA PHE A 522 15.69 9.93 -1.78
C PHE A 522 17.13 9.43 -1.74
N ARG A 523 17.43 8.34 -2.44
CA ARG A 523 18.74 7.71 -2.45
C ARG A 523 19.86 8.61 -2.98
N GLN A 524 19.56 9.48 -3.93
CA GLN A 524 20.57 10.30 -4.60
C GLN A 524 20.77 11.66 -3.94
N PHE A 525 19.74 12.21 -3.28
CA PHE A 525 19.77 13.59 -2.83
C PHE A 525 19.36 13.80 -1.37
N ILE A 526 18.61 12.87 -0.76
CA ILE A 526 18.09 13.07 0.61
C ILE A 526 18.84 12.21 1.63
N ASP A 527 19.13 10.97 1.29
CA ASP A 527 19.86 10.03 2.17
C ASP A 527 21.35 10.37 2.21
N MET A 528 21.62 11.51 2.84
CA MET A 528 22.97 12.08 2.95
C MET A 528 23.29 12.45 4.39
N PRO A 529 24.38 11.91 4.95
CA PRO A 529 24.86 12.32 6.25
C PRO A 529 25.48 13.74 6.19
N GLY A 530 25.46 14.41 7.30
CA GLY A 530 26.05 15.73 7.44
C GLY A 530 26.11 16.18 8.90
N LYS A 531 26.54 17.42 9.09
CA LYS A 531 26.63 18.05 10.38
C LYS A 531 25.70 19.26 10.46
N ILE A 532 24.98 19.37 11.56
CA ILE A 532 24.12 20.51 11.87
C ILE A 532 24.83 21.33 12.94
N SER A 533 25.13 22.58 12.63
CA SER A 533 25.73 23.53 13.54
C SER A 533 24.73 24.62 13.90
N PHE A 534 24.62 24.97 15.16
CA PHE A 534 23.84 26.09 15.68
C PHE A 534 24.79 27.06 16.39
N ASP A 535 24.77 28.33 16.01
CA ASP A 535 25.67 29.36 16.56
C ASP A 535 25.00 30.24 17.65
N GLY A 536 23.81 29.84 18.11
CA GLY A 536 22.98 30.61 19.05
C GLY A 536 21.88 31.43 18.35
N GLN A 537 22.00 31.68 17.04
CA GLN A 537 21.01 32.41 16.25
C GLN A 537 20.54 31.64 15.02
N ASN A 538 21.47 31.06 14.26
CA ASN A 538 21.20 30.46 12.96
C ASN A 538 21.76 29.03 12.86
N PHE A 539 21.22 28.27 11.93
CA PHE A 539 21.64 26.93 11.66
C PHE A 539 22.45 26.84 10.36
N LYS A 540 23.47 25.98 10.38
CA LYS A 540 24.28 25.62 9.20
C LYS A 540 24.19 24.11 8.99
N ILE A 541 23.65 23.70 7.86
CA ILE A 541 23.58 22.30 7.46
C ILE A 541 24.77 22.02 6.56
N LYS A 542 25.80 21.37 7.11
CA LYS A 542 27.05 21.06 6.41
C LYS A 542 26.98 19.66 5.83
N ILE A 543 26.98 19.57 4.50
CA ILE A 543 26.89 18.29 3.77
C ILE A 543 28.17 18.09 2.96
N ARG A 544 28.72 16.88 3.03
CA ARG A 544 29.90 16.55 2.25
C ARG A 544 29.59 16.48 0.76
N LYS A 545 30.45 17.05 -0.08
CA LYS A 545 30.31 16.96 -1.55
C LYS A 545 30.38 15.52 -2.04
N HIS A 546 29.52 15.17 -2.94
CA HIS A 546 29.48 13.87 -3.62
C HIS A 546 29.05 14.03 -5.09
N ALA A 547 28.93 12.92 -5.84
CA ALA A 547 28.68 12.93 -7.27
C ALA A 547 27.42 13.73 -7.71
N SER A 548 26.36 13.75 -6.89
CA SER A 548 25.12 14.48 -7.19
C SER A 548 25.15 15.97 -6.77
N THR A 549 26.17 16.42 -6.04
CA THR A 549 26.26 17.81 -5.55
C THR A 549 26.17 18.87 -6.67
N PRO A 550 26.78 18.69 -7.86
CA PRO A 550 26.66 19.68 -8.93
C PRO A 550 25.21 19.95 -9.34
N ILE A 551 24.33 18.96 -9.26
CA ILE A 551 22.90 19.11 -9.56
C ILE A 551 22.22 19.94 -8.48
N LEU A 552 22.48 19.66 -7.20
CA LEU A 552 21.94 20.40 -6.06
C LEU A 552 22.39 21.86 -6.03
N LEU A 553 23.64 22.12 -6.42
CA LEU A 553 24.18 23.48 -6.56
C LEU A 553 23.46 24.28 -7.65
N GLY A 554 22.79 23.61 -8.59
CA GLY A 554 21.93 24.24 -9.60
C GLY A 554 20.56 24.68 -9.06
N VAL A 555 20.15 24.20 -7.88
CA VAL A 555 18.82 24.50 -7.29
C VAL A 555 18.85 25.83 -6.56
N GLU A 556 18.22 26.86 -7.12
CA GLU A 556 18.24 28.22 -6.56
C GLU A 556 17.73 28.30 -5.12
N LYS A 557 16.67 27.54 -4.80
CA LYS A 557 16.10 27.51 -3.45
C LYS A 557 17.07 27.02 -2.36
N LEU A 558 18.05 26.22 -2.73
CA LEU A 558 19.04 25.68 -1.81
C LEU A 558 20.28 26.58 -1.64
N LYS A 559 20.42 27.59 -2.50
CA LYS A 559 21.51 28.59 -2.40
C LYS A 559 21.18 29.70 -1.42
N ASN A 560 19.91 29.97 -1.22
CA ASN A 560 19.44 31.06 -0.40
C ASN A 560 19.37 30.66 1.08
N ILE A 561 19.48 31.65 1.95
CA ILE A 561 19.19 31.50 3.37
C ILE A 561 17.68 31.25 3.53
N ILE A 562 17.32 30.20 4.26
CA ILE A 562 15.95 29.76 4.46
C ILE A 562 15.49 30.24 5.84
N THR A 563 14.50 31.13 5.91
CA THR A 563 13.87 31.52 7.18
C THR A 563 12.75 30.53 7.50
N VAL A 564 12.82 29.85 8.65
CA VAL A 564 11.93 28.73 9.00
C VAL A 564 10.93 29.15 10.07
N PRO A 565 9.63 29.33 9.70
CA PRO A 565 8.61 29.85 10.63
C PRO A 565 8.38 28.99 11.88
N TRP A 566 8.51 27.68 11.79
CA TRP A 566 8.30 26.76 12.93
C TRP A 566 9.56 26.56 13.79
N LEU A 567 10.64 27.25 13.46
CA LEU A 567 11.88 27.38 14.25
C LEU A 567 12.07 28.84 14.73
N ASP A 568 11.00 29.49 15.16
CA ASP A 568 11.00 30.90 15.62
C ASP A 568 11.66 31.85 14.61
N ASN A 569 11.40 31.63 13.32
CA ASN A 569 11.98 32.36 12.18
C ASN A 569 13.53 32.33 12.14
N ARG A 570 14.15 31.32 12.72
CA ARG A 570 15.59 31.11 12.60
C ARG A 570 15.97 30.83 11.15
N GLN A 571 17.19 31.22 10.79
CA GLN A 571 17.72 31.06 9.46
C GLN A 571 18.50 29.75 9.35
N ILE A 572 18.35 29.09 8.21
CA ILE A 572 19.12 27.88 7.86
C ILE A 572 19.89 28.17 6.58
N SER A 573 21.19 27.85 6.58
CA SER A 573 22.03 27.83 5.38
C SER A 573 22.51 26.42 5.10
N ILE A 574 22.62 26.05 3.80
CA ILE A 574 23.18 24.79 3.36
C ILE A 574 24.60 25.04 2.89
N GLU A 575 25.56 24.38 3.53
CA GLU A 575 26.98 24.52 3.24
C GLU A 575 27.55 23.19 2.72
N TRP A 576 28.39 23.27 1.69
CA TRP A 576 29.00 22.11 1.07
C TRP A 576 30.47 22.02 1.50
N THR A 577 30.81 20.96 2.23
CA THR A 577 32.20 20.70 2.68
C THR A 577 32.95 19.79 1.71
N ALA A 578 34.26 19.83 1.76
CA ALA A 578 35.12 19.00 0.93
C ALA A 578 34.97 17.49 1.21
#